data_20a6002cbb8649329050bb6dd75bc688
#
_entry.id   20a6002cbb8649329050bb6dd75bc688
#
_cell.length_a   1.000
_cell.length_b   1.000
_cell.length_c   1.000
_cell.angle_alpha   90.00
_cell.angle_beta   90.00
_cell.angle_gamma   90.00
#
_symmetry.space_group_name_H-M   'P 1'
#
loop_
_entity.id
_entity.type
_entity.pdbx_description
1 polymer ?
#
loop_
_entity_poly.entity_id
_entity_poly.type
_entity_poly.pdbx_seq_one_letter_code
_entity_poly.pdbx_strand_id
1 'polypeptide(L)'
;KRVTFPIETALAGIPGLETTRSLSRNGFSQVSAIFTDKTDLYFARQQVSERLTQARDTLPEGVQPQIGPVTTGLGEVLMYSVDFANPGGKGATIRNGQPGWQSDGSFLTPEGARLTDEIGRAAYLRTVQDWIIRPQLRTVQGVAGIDSIGGYAKQYIVEPDPVKLSSYGISYSELAKALEASNLAVGANYFNRGGEAFLLRAD
;
A
#
# COMPACT_ATOMS: atom_id res chain seq x y z
N LYS A 1 22.89 -1.34 -11.61
CA LYS A 1 24.17 -1.64 -10.93
C LYS A 1 24.23 -1.08 -9.50
N ARG A 2 23.76 0.17 -9.25
CA ARG A 2 23.88 0.82 -7.92
C ARG A 2 22.98 0.24 -6.82
N VAL A 3 21.93 -0.49 -7.18
CA VAL A 3 20.99 -1.10 -6.22
C VAL A 3 21.13 -2.61 -6.23
N THR A 4 21.03 -3.23 -7.41
CA THR A 4 21.00 -4.69 -7.55
C THR A 4 22.30 -5.33 -7.08
N PHE A 5 23.45 -4.83 -7.51
CA PHE A 5 24.75 -5.42 -7.18
C PHE A 5 25.06 -5.40 -5.67
N PRO A 6 24.88 -4.29 -4.93
CA PRO A 6 25.05 -4.30 -3.48
C PRO A 6 24.15 -5.32 -2.77
N ILE A 7 22.90 -5.47 -3.24
CA ILE A 7 21.96 -6.46 -2.66
C ILE A 7 22.45 -7.89 -2.95
N GLU A 8 22.81 -8.21 -4.19
CA GLU A 8 23.36 -9.53 -4.54
C GLU A 8 24.61 -9.87 -3.71
N THR A 9 25.50 -8.88 -3.55
CA THR A 9 26.73 -9.04 -2.75
C THR A 9 26.40 -9.27 -1.27
N ALA A 10 25.42 -8.56 -0.73
CA ALA A 10 24.99 -8.72 0.67
C ALA A 10 24.35 -10.08 0.93
N LEU A 11 23.64 -10.62 -0.05
CA LEU A 11 23.02 -11.95 0.06
C LEU A 11 24.02 -13.09 -0.13
N ALA A 12 25.18 -12.85 -0.72
CA ALA A 12 26.18 -13.86 -0.92
C ALA A 12 26.65 -14.48 0.41
N GLY A 13 26.80 -15.80 0.43
CA GLY A 13 27.26 -16.54 1.61
C GLY A 13 26.21 -16.84 2.67
N ILE A 14 24.93 -16.59 2.41
CA ILE A 14 23.85 -17.08 3.28
C ILE A 14 23.81 -18.61 3.22
N PRO A 15 23.78 -19.32 4.36
CA PRO A 15 23.71 -20.77 4.39
C PRO A 15 22.49 -21.30 3.64
N GLY A 16 22.70 -22.27 2.76
CA GLY A 16 21.64 -22.86 1.94
C GLY A 16 21.26 -22.06 0.68
N LEU A 17 21.84 -20.89 0.45
CA LEU A 17 21.66 -20.15 -0.79
C LEU A 17 22.41 -20.84 -1.93
N GLU A 18 21.69 -21.27 -2.96
CA GLU A 18 22.26 -21.87 -4.17
C GLU A 18 22.66 -20.82 -5.21
N THR A 19 21.76 -19.89 -5.48
CA THR A 19 22.00 -18.86 -6.50
C THR A 19 21.10 -17.65 -6.29
N THR A 20 21.49 -16.54 -6.89
CA THR A 20 20.69 -15.33 -7.00
C THR A 20 20.38 -15.02 -8.46
N ARG A 21 19.17 -14.57 -8.75
CA ARG A 21 18.78 -14.05 -10.07
C ARG A 21 18.23 -12.65 -9.91
N SER A 22 18.60 -11.76 -10.77
CA SER A 22 18.14 -10.38 -10.69
C SER A 22 17.56 -9.86 -12.00
N LEU A 23 16.59 -8.98 -11.87
CA LEU A 23 15.99 -8.22 -12.96
C LEU A 23 16.04 -6.74 -12.60
N SER A 24 16.63 -5.94 -13.47
CA SER A 24 16.68 -4.48 -13.30
C SER A 24 16.09 -3.80 -14.53
N ARG A 25 15.05 -3.00 -14.35
CA ARG A 25 14.36 -2.31 -15.45
C ARG A 25 13.71 -1.02 -14.96
N ASN A 26 13.96 0.09 -15.64
CA ASN A 26 13.23 1.37 -15.45
C ASN A 26 13.01 1.79 -13.98
N GLY A 27 14.08 1.82 -13.18
CA GLY A 27 13.98 2.19 -11.76
C GLY A 27 13.48 1.08 -10.82
N PHE A 28 13.13 -0.08 -11.35
CA PHE A 28 12.75 -1.27 -10.60
C PHE A 28 13.91 -2.26 -10.54
N SER A 29 14.16 -2.86 -9.39
CA SER A 29 15.12 -3.93 -9.18
C SER A 29 14.47 -5.05 -8.37
N GLN A 30 14.55 -6.27 -8.87
CA GLN A 30 14.12 -7.49 -8.19
C GLN A 30 15.30 -8.43 -8.11
N VAL A 31 15.57 -8.95 -6.91
CA VAL A 31 16.56 -9.99 -6.67
C VAL A 31 15.85 -11.20 -6.08
N SER A 32 15.97 -12.34 -6.75
CA SER A 32 15.41 -13.61 -6.32
C SER A 32 16.54 -14.44 -5.74
N ALA A 33 16.48 -14.78 -4.47
CA ALA A 33 17.38 -15.68 -3.77
C ALA A 33 16.80 -17.10 -3.80
N ILE A 34 17.51 -18.04 -4.37
CA ILE A 34 17.10 -19.43 -4.52
C ILE A 34 17.88 -20.25 -3.51
N PHE A 35 17.17 -20.92 -2.62
CA PHE A 35 17.72 -21.76 -1.56
C PHE A 35 17.51 -23.24 -1.87
N THR A 36 18.30 -24.08 -1.23
CA THR A 36 18.11 -25.54 -1.30
C THR A 36 16.75 -25.94 -0.72
N ASP A 37 16.15 -27.01 -1.22
CA ASP A 37 14.86 -27.53 -0.75
C ASP A 37 14.84 -27.92 0.73
N LYS A 38 16.02 -28.12 1.33
CA LYS A 38 16.18 -28.44 2.76
C LYS A 38 16.18 -27.21 3.66
N THR A 39 16.26 -26.01 3.10
CA THR A 39 16.33 -24.76 3.88
C THR A 39 14.93 -24.36 4.33
N ASP A 40 14.77 -24.16 5.63
CA ASP A 40 13.51 -23.62 6.17
C ASP A 40 13.24 -22.23 5.61
N LEU A 41 12.01 -22.01 5.15
CA LEU A 41 11.59 -20.77 4.51
C LEU A 41 11.72 -19.54 5.45
N TYR A 42 11.34 -19.72 6.71
CA TYR A 42 11.39 -18.62 7.67
C TYR A 42 12.81 -18.28 8.08
N PHE A 43 13.66 -19.30 8.22
CA PHE A 43 15.10 -19.11 8.41
C PHE A 43 15.71 -18.35 7.23
N ALA A 44 15.45 -18.76 5.99
CA ALA A 44 15.94 -18.08 4.80
C ALA A 44 15.49 -16.62 4.77
N ARG A 45 14.23 -16.34 5.06
CA ARG A 45 13.68 -14.97 5.12
C ARG A 45 14.32 -14.12 6.20
N GLN A 46 14.57 -14.68 7.37
CA GLN A 46 15.26 -13.99 8.46
C GLN A 46 16.68 -13.60 8.03
N GLN A 47 17.44 -14.54 7.46
CA GLN A 47 18.79 -14.28 6.98
C GLN A 47 18.83 -13.19 5.90
N VAL A 48 17.90 -13.26 4.93
CA VAL A 48 17.74 -12.22 3.90
C VAL A 48 17.43 -10.87 4.54
N SER A 49 16.53 -10.81 5.52
CA SER A 49 16.17 -9.58 6.22
C SER A 49 17.35 -8.94 6.94
N GLU A 50 18.13 -9.74 7.64
CA GLU A 50 19.35 -9.30 8.34
C GLU A 50 20.38 -8.74 7.36
N ARG A 51 20.63 -9.44 6.25
CA ARG A 51 21.56 -8.97 5.20
C ARG A 51 21.09 -7.70 4.52
N LEU A 52 19.79 -7.57 4.24
CA LEU A 52 19.22 -6.36 3.66
C LEU A 52 19.32 -5.16 4.62
N THR A 53 19.16 -5.40 5.92
CA THR A 53 19.33 -4.34 6.92
C THR A 53 20.78 -3.86 6.95
N GLN A 54 21.75 -4.75 6.91
CA GLN A 54 23.18 -4.41 6.83
C GLN A 54 23.55 -3.67 5.53
N ALA A 55 22.89 -4.02 4.43
CA ALA A 55 23.15 -3.41 3.13
C ALA A 55 22.53 -2.02 2.95
N ARG A 56 21.61 -1.59 3.81
CA ARG A 56 20.89 -0.31 3.65
C ARG A 56 21.81 0.89 3.48
N ASP A 57 22.88 0.95 4.25
CA ASP A 57 23.81 2.08 4.24
C ASP A 57 24.67 2.13 2.95
N THR A 58 24.67 1.04 2.17
CA THR A 58 25.38 0.95 0.89
C THR A 58 24.50 1.29 -0.30
N LEU A 59 23.19 1.44 -0.07
CA LEU A 59 22.21 1.76 -1.11
C LEU A 59 22.11 3.28 -1.32
N PRO A 60 21.74 3.73 -2.52
CA PRO A 60 21.46 5.14 -2.76
C PRO A 60 20.32 5.65 -1.85
N GLU A 61 20.40 6.93 -1.51
CA GLU A 61 19.35 7.60 -0.72
C GLU A 61 17.98 7.46 -1.39
N GLY A 62 16.96 7.20 -0.58
CA GLY A 62 15.58 6.97 -1.04
C GLY A 62 15.28 5.54 -1.50
N VAL A 63 16.26 4.64 -1.58
CA VAL A 63 16.02 3.23 -1.93
C VAL A 63 15.71 2.42 -0.68
N GLN A 64 14.51 1.85 -0.63
CA GLN A 64 14.08 0.96 0.46
C GLN A 64 13.80 -0.44 -0.08
N PRO A 65 14.70 -1.41 0.13
CA PRO A 65 14.45 -2.79 -0.28
C PRO A 65 13.36 -3.42 0.58
N GLN A 66 12.48 -4.18 -0.05
CA GLN A 66 11.40 -4.91 0.60
C GLN A 66 11.47 -6.38 0.23
N ILE A 67 11.25 -7.26 1.21
CA ILE A 67 11.13 -8.69 0.94
C ILE A 67 9.72 -8.96 0.44
N GLY A 68 9.61 -9.69 -0.67
CA GLY A 68 8.33 -10.13 -1.22
C GLY A 68 7.50 -10.97 -0.21
N PRO A 69 6.20 -11.11 -0.42
CA PRO A 69 5.35 -11.93 0.42
C PRO A 69 5.79 -13.41 0.37
N VAL A 70 5.37 -14.17 1.37
CA VAL A 70 5.49 -15.64 1.32
C VAL A 70 4.47 -16.13 0.31
N THR A 71 4.97 -16.70 -0.79
CA THR A 71 4.14 -17.34 -1.81
C THR A 71 4.56 -18.80 -1.94
N THR A 72 3.61 -19.69 -2.10
CA THR A 72 3.87 -21.09 -2.46
C THR A 72 3.82 -21.27 -3.97
N GLY A 73 4.38 -22.34 -4.50
CA GLY A 73 4.28 -22.68 -5.93
C GLY A 73 2.85 -22.91 -6.43
N LEU A 74 1.89 -23.06 -5.52
CA LEU A 74 0.46 -23.14 -5.81
C LEU A 74 -0.19 -21.75 -5.94
N GLY A 75 0.55 -20.67 -5.64
CA GLY A 75 0.19 -19.28 -5.88
C GLY A 75 -1.16 -18.88 -5.31
N GLU A 76 -2.16 -18.84 -6.14
CA GLU A 76 -3.51 -18.37 -5.83
C GLU A 76 -4.39 -19.54 -5.38
N VAL A 77 -4.87 -19.47 -4.13
CA VAL A 77 -5.74 -20.53 -3.54
C VAL A 77 -7.21 -20.23 -3.79
N LEU A 78 -7.57 -18.95 -3.83
CA LEU A 78 -8.94 -18.47 -4.02
C LEU A 78 -8.93 -17.19 -4.85
N MET A 79 -9.76 -17.14 -5.86
CA MET A 79 -10.09 -15.93 -6.61
C MET A 79 -11.56 -15.58 -6.36
N TYR A 80 -11.84 -14.30 -6.12
CA TYR A 80 -13.20 -13.80 -5.97
C TYR A 80 -13.36 -12.44 -6.66
N SER A 81 -14.58 -12.08 -7.01
CA SER A 81 -14.93 -10.76 -7.53
C SER A 81 -15.74 -9.97 -6.51
N VAL A 82 -15.54 -8.66 -6.50
CA VAL A 82 -16.34 -7.73 -5.71
C VAL A 82 -17.21 -6.93 -6.67
N ASP A 83 -18.50 -6.97 -6.47
CA ASP A 83 -19.47 -6.27 -7.31
C ASP A 83 -20.63 -5.76 -6.44
N PHE A 84 -21.46 -4.87 -7.00
CA PHE A 84 -22.70 -4.48 -6.37
C PHE A 84 -23.71 -5.63 -6.42
N ALA A 85 -24.47 -5.83 -5.35
CA ALA A 85 -25.50 -6.88 -5.27
C ALA A 85 -26.52 -6.80 -6.44
N ASN A 86 -26.77 -5.57 -6.91
CA ASN A 86 -27.64 -5.30 -8.04
C ASN A 86 -26.88 -4.45 -9.07
N PRO A 87 -26.06 -5.06 -9.94
CA PRO A 87 -25.28 -4.31 -10.93
C PRO A 87 -26.18 -3.44 -11.83
N GLY A 88 -25.83 -2.15 -11.96
CA GLY A 88 -26.64 -1.19 -12.71
C GLY A 88 -28.03 -0.91 -12.13
N GLY A 89 -28.28 -1.27 -10.88
CA GLY A 89 -29.55 -1.05 -10.19
C GLY A 89 -30.66 -2.04 -10.59
N LYS A 90 -30.38 -3.04 -11.39
CA LYS A 90 -31.38 -4.01 -11.84
C LYS A 90 -31.91 -4.85 -10.66
N GLY A 91 -33.21 -4.76 -10.40
CA GLY A 91 -33.85 -5.48 -9.29
C GLY A 91 -33.55 -4.90 -7.91
N ALA A 92 -32.91 -3.75 -7.81
CA ALA A 92 -32.66 -3.09 -6.54
C ALA A 92 -33.94 -2.46 -5.98
N THR A 93 -34.11 -2.53 -4.66
CA THR A 93 -35.10 -1.72 -3.95
C THR A 93 -34.59 -0.29 -3.84
N ILE A 94 -35.23 0.64 -4.54
CA ILE A 94 -34.83 2.04 -4.57
C ILE A 94 -35.47 2.78 -3.40
N ARG A 95 -34.61 3.44 -2.59
CA ARG A 95 -35.00 4.34 -1.50
C ARG A 95 -34.19 5.61 -1.62
N ASN A 96 -34.74 6.62 -2.28
CA ASN A 96 -34.03 7.87 -2.53
C ASN A 96 -33.55 8.53 -1.25
N GLY A 97 -32.28 8.98 -1.24
CA GLY A 97 -31.64 9.59 -0.08
C GLY A 97 -31.11 8.60 0.98
N GLN A 98 -31.29 7.29 0.78
CA GLN A 98 -30.67 6.24 1.61
C GLN A 98 -29.56 5.54 0.82
N PRO A 99 -28.55 4.95 1.51
CA PRO A 99 -27.51 4.17 0.85
C PRO A 99 -28.07 3.09 -0.06
N GLY A 100 -27.54 3.01 -1.27
CA GLY A 100 -28.01 2.11 -2.32
C GLY A 100 -28.30 2.80 -3.64
N TRP A 101 -28.91 2.07 -4.56
CA TRP A 101 -29.29 2.61 -5.86
C TRP A 101 -30.39 3.65 -5.74
N GLN A 102 -30.26 4.74 -6.50
CA GLN A 102 -31.20 5.85 -6.55
C GLN A 102 -32.03 5.80 -7.85
N SER A 103 -33.16 6.49 -7.87
CA SER A 103 -34.05 6.54 -9.04
C SER A 103 -33.42 7.16 -10.28
N ASP A 104 -32.37 7.95 -10.13
CA ASP A 104 -31.58 8.57 -11.20
C ASP A 104 -30.46 7.66 -11.75
N GLY A 105 -30.39 6.41 -11.28
CA GLY A 105 -29.34 5.45 -11.68
C GLY A 105 -27.99 5.64 -10.99
N SER A 106 -27.86 6.61 -10.08
CA SER A 106 -26.67 6.75 -9.25
C SER A 106 -26.70 5.77 -8.08
N PHE A 107 -25.53 5.53 -7.48
CA PHE A 107 -25.41 4.79 -6.23
C PHE A 107 -24.97 5.72 -5.11
N LEU A 108 -25.72 5.77 -4.02
CA LEU A 108 -25.36 6.48 -2.81
C LEU A 108 -24.65 5.54 -1.84
N THR A 109 -23.39 5.87 -1.51
CA THR A 109 -22.60 5.04 -0.59
C THR A 109 -23.06 5.25 0.87
N PRO A 110 -22.74 4.35 1.80
CA PRO A 110 -23.01 4.55 3.24
C PRO A 110 -22.39 5.82 3.82
N GLU A 111 -21.26 6.26 3.25
CA GLU A 111 -20.53 7.48 3.64
C GLU A 111 -21.16 8.76 3.04
N GLY A 112 -22.20 8.63 2.23
CA GLY A 112 -22.91 9.75 1.59
C GLY A 112 -22.36 10.21 0.24
N ALA A 113 -21.37 9.52 -0.32
CA ALA A 113 -20.86 9.84 -1.64
C ALA A 113 -21.80 9.32 -2.74
N ARG A 114 -22.09 10.15 -3.75
CA ARG A 114 -22.92 9.78 -4.89
C ARG A 114 -22.06 9.38 -6.09
N LEU A 115 -22.22 8.13 -6.53
CA LEU A 115 -21.49 7.55 -7.65
C LEU A 115 -22.39 7.55 -8.90
N THR A 116 -22.09 8.43 -9.84
CA THR A 116 -22.92 8.65 -11.03
C THR A 116 -22.43 7.88 -12.26
N ASP A 117 -21.12 7.60 -12.30
CA ASP A 117 -20.46 6.98 -13.44
C ASP A 117 -19.83 5.63 -13.10
N GLU A 118 -19.43 4.90 -14.11
CA GLU A 118 -18.85 3.57 -13.97
C GLU A 118 -17.46 3.60 -13.34
N ILE A 119 -16.66 4.63 -13.62
CA ILE A 119 -15.32 4.78 -13.06
C ILE A 119 -15.41 5.02 -11.55
N GLY A 120 -16.30 5.91 -11.12
CA GLY A 120 -16.55 6.17 -9.70
C GLY A 120 -17.02 4.92 -8.97
N ARG A 121 -17.91 4.14 -9.57
CA ARG A 121 -18.37 2.84 -9.02
C ARG A 121 -17.23 1.84 -8.91
N ALA A 122 -16.40 1.69 -9.95
CA ALA A 122 -15.25 0.79 -9.94
C ALA A 122 -14.19 1.24 -8.91
N ALA A 123 -13.96 2.55 -8.76
CA ALA A 123 -13.07 3.10 -7.74
C ALA A 123 -13.58 2.86 -6.32
N TYR A 124 -14.89 2.94 -6.10
CA TYR A 124 -15.50 2.62 -4.81
C TYR A 124 -15.34 1.15 -4.46
N LEU A 125 -15.64 0.23 -5.37
CA LEU A 125 -15.43 -1.21 -5.15
C LEU A 125 -13.96 -1.53 -4.85
N ARG A 126 -13.02 -0.88 -5.54
CA ARG A 126 -11.59 -1.00 -5.23
C ARG A 126 -11.26 -0.49 -3.83
N THR A 127 -11.85 0.60 -3.41
CA THR A 127 -11.69 1.14 -2.05
C THR A 127 -12.23 0.16 -1.00
N VAL A 128 -13.41 -0.40 -1.22
CA VAL A 128 -14.00 -1.44 -0.35
C VAL A 128 -13.10 -2.67 -0.26
N GLN A 129 -12.56 -3.13 -1.39
CA GLN A 129 -11.63 -4.24 -1.43
C GLN A 129 -10.35 -3.95 -0.63
N ASP A 130 -9.72 -2.81 -0.85
CA ASP A 130 -8.41 -2.52 -0.28
C ASP A 130 -8.47 -2.12 1.21
N TRP A 131 -9.55 -1.46 1.65
CA TRP A 131 -9.66 -0.89 2.99
C TRP A 131 -10.60 -1.64 3.93
N ILE A 132 -11.54 -2.43 3.41
CA ILE A 132 -12.50 -3.18 4.23
C ILE A 132 -12.23 -4.69 4.10
N ILE A 133 -12.30 -5.25 2.90
CA ILE A 133 -12.25 -6.70 2.71
C ILE A 133 -10.83 -7.24 2.97
N ARG A 134 -9.81 -6.64 2.36
CA ARG A 134 -8.41 -7.09 2.51
C ARG A 134 -7.94 -7.11 3.97
N PRO A 135 -8.15 -6.07 4.80
CA PRO A 135 -7.76 -6.11 6.20
C PRO A 135 -8.45 -7.23 6.98
N GLN A 136 -9.75 -7.44 6.75
CA GLN A 136 -10.52 -8.50 7.43
C GLN A 136 -10.03 -9.90 7.03
N LEU A 137 -9.83 -10.15 5.75
CA LEU A 137 -9.33 -11.45 5.29
C LEU A 137 -7.90 -11.73 5.74
N ARG A 138 -7.07 -10.71 5.94
CA ARG A 138 -5.71 -10.87 6.50
C ARG A 138 -5.68 -11.37 7.93
N THR A 139 -6.77 -11.24 8.68
CA THR A 139 -6.87 -11.77 10.04
C THR A 139 -7.18 -13.27 10.07
N VAL A 140 -7.58 -13.85 8.94
CA VAL A 140 -7.88 -15.28 8.84
C VAL A 140 -6.59 -16.08 8.87
N GLN A 141 -6.54 -17.07 9.77
CA GLN A 141 -5.38 -17.94 9.92
C GLN A 141 -5.08 -18.69 8.61
N GLY A 142 -3.82 -18.67 8.18
CA GLY A 142 -3.37 -19.34 6.95
C GLY A 142 -3.42 -18.47 5.69
N VAL A 143 -3.96 -17.25 5.75
CA VAL A 143 -3.93 -16.30 4.63
C VAL A 143 -2.57 -15.59 4.62
N ALA A 144 -1.75 -15.90 3.62
CA ALA A 144 -0.42 -15.31 3.46
C ALA A 144 -0.45 -13.91 2.82
N GLY A 145 -1.38 -13.67 1.89
CA GLY A 145 -1.50 -12.41 1.18
C GLY A 145 -2.83 -12.30 0.44
N ILE A 146 -3.20 -11.08 0.09
CA ILE A 146 -4.39 -10.79 -0.71
C ILE A 146 -4.02 -9.68 -1.68
N ASP A 147 -4.11 -10.00 -2.96
CA ASP A 147 -3.85 -9.06 -4.03
C ASP A 147 -5.14 -8.63 -4.70
N SER A 148 -5.18 -7.40 -5.20
CA SER A 148 -6.33 -6.84 -5.88
C SER A 148 -5.95 -6.51 -7.31
N ILE A 149 -6.74 -7.01 -8.26
CA ILE A 149 -6.58 -6.76 -9.69
C ILE A 149 -7.82 -6.02 -10.19
N GLY A 150 -7.64 -5.01 -11.01
CA GLY A 150 -8.73 -4.20 -11.57
C GLY A 150 -9.24 -3.09 -10.65
N GLY A 151 -10.27 -2.41 -11.10
CA GLY A 151 -10.76 -1.18 -10.49
C GLY A 151 -9.79 -0.01 -10.60
N TYR A 152 -10.17 1.11 -10.00
CA TYR A 152 -9.34 2.33 -9.98
C TYR A 152 -8.97 2.67 -8.53
N ALA A 153 -7.68 2.74 -8.24
CA ALA A 153 -7.23 3.21 -6.93
C ALA A 153 -7.54 4.71 -6.80
N LYS A 154 -8.24 5.08 -5.71
CA LYS A 154 -8.53 6.48 -5.42
C LYS A 154 -7.23 7.22 -5.14
N GLN A 155 -7.02 8.33 -5.83
CA GLN A 155 -5.86 9.19 -5.68
C GLN A 155 -6.32 10.61 -5.36
N TYR A 156 -5.56 11.30 -4.52
CA TYR A 156 -5.70 12.73 -4.30
C TYR A 156 -4.58 13.43 -5.06
N ILE A 157 -4.94 14.16 -6.11
CA ILE A 157 -3.98 14.86 -6.95
C ILE A 157 -3.98 16.34 -6.55
N VAL A 158 -2.79 16.86 -6.24
CA VAL A 158 -2.60 18.29 -5.99
C VAL A 158 -1.96 18.90 -7.22
N GLU A 159 -2.72 19.73 -7.92
CA GLU A 159 -2.28 20.44 -9.13
C GLU A 159 -2.09 21.94 -8.79
N PRO A 160 -0.90 22.36 -8.37
CA PRO A 160 -0.66 23.74 -8.03
C PRO A 160 -0.56 24.62 -9.29
N ASP A 161 -1.11 25.81 -9.24
CA ASP A 161 -0.96 26.83 -10.27
C ASP A 161 0.46 27.46 -10.19
N PRO A 162 1.30 27.30 -11.24
CA PRO A 162 2.68 27.81 -11.21
C PRO A 162 2.77 29.34 -11.05
N VAL A 163 1.79 30.08 -11.59
CA VAL A 163 1.75 31.55 -11.51
C VAL A 163 1.48 31.98 -10.07
N LYS A 164 0.54 31.31 -9.41
CA LYS A 164 0.25 31.57 -8.00
C LYS A 164 1.41 31.20 -7.10
N LEU A 165 2.04 30.02 -7.31
CA LEU A 165 3.24 29.64 -6.56
C LEU A 165 4.32 30.69 -6.67
N SER A 166 4.61 31.16 -7.88
CA SER A 166 5.59 32.21 -8.13
C SER A 166 5.21 33.55 -7.46
N SER A 167 3.93 33.93 -7.48
CA SER A 167 3.46 35.17 -6.86
C SER A 167 3.57 35.18 -5.33
N TYR A 168 3.47 33.99 -4.71
CA TYR A 168 3.68 33.80 -3.28
C TYR A 168 5.13 33.47 -2.90
N GLY A 169 6.03 33.34 -3.87
CA GLY A 169 7.43 32.99 -3.65
C GLY A 169 7.62 31.55 -3.13
N ILE A 170 6.65 30.67 -3.38
CA ILE A 170 6.67 29.26 -2.91
C ILE A 170 7.17 28.35 -4.03
N SER A 171 8.16 27.52 -3.71
CA SER A 171 8.64 26.49 -4.60
C SER A 171 7.80 25.19 -4.53
N TYR A 172 7.85 24.34 -5.57
CA TYR A 172 7.24 23.03 -5.54
C TYR A 172 7.76 22.16 -4.39
N SER A 173 9.05 22.30 -4.03
CA SER A 173 9.65 21.58 -2.91
C SER A 173 9.07 21.98 -1.57
N GLU A 174 8.82 23.26 -1.37
CA GLU A 174 8.18 23.75 -0.13
C GLU A 174 6.72 23.30 -0.03
N LEU A 175 5.98 23.32 -1.15
CA LEU A 175 4.62 22.79 -1.19
C LEU A 175 4.60 21.27 -0.85
N ALA A 176 5.51 20.48 -1.43
CA ALA A 176 5.61 19.05 -1.14
C ALA A 176 5.92 18.80 0.34
N LYS A 177 6.88 19.52 0.93
CA LYS A 177 7.20 19.43 2.36
C LYS A 177 6.03 19.82 3.26
N ALA A 178 5.27 20.86 2.88
CA ALA A 178 4.08 21.26 3.63
C ALA A 178 2.98 20.21 3.60
N LEU A 179 2.77 19.54 2.44
CA LEU A 179 1.83 18.44 2.30
C LEU A 179 2.26 17.21 3.10
N GLU A 180 3.54 16.86 3.08
CA GLU A 180 4.09 15.79 3.91
C GLU A 180 3.90 16.08 5.40
N ALA A 181 4.21 17.29 5.84
CA ALA A 181 4.06 17.71 7.23
C ALA A 181 2.59 17.76 7.69
N SER A 182 1.65 18.10 6.82
CA SER A 182 0.22 18.14 7.15
C SER A 182 -0.42 16.76 7.33
N ASN A 183 0.25 15.70 6.87
CA ASN A 183 -0.21 14.31 6.99
C ASN A 183 0.53 13.54 8.09
N LEU A 184 1.37 14.18 8.88
CA LEU A 184 2.13 13.57 9.96
C LEU A 184 1.39 13.78 11.29
N ALA A 185 0.81 12.72 11.83
CA ALA A 185 0.41 12.68 13.24
C ALA A 185 1.65 12.34 14.08
N VAL A 186 2.26 13.32 14.71
CA VAL A 186 3.41 13.12 15.61
C VAL A 186 2.90 13.05 17.04
N GLY A 187 3.10 11.89 17.69
CA GLY A 187 2.93 11.76 19.12
C GLY A 187 4.01 12.60 19.84
N ALA A 188 3.62 13.76 20.39
CA ALA A 188 4.49 14.52 21.27
C ALA A 188 4.45 13.89 22.68
N ASN A 189 5.51 14.13 23.45
CA ASN A 189 5.68 13.60 24.80
C ASN A 189 4.50 13.98 25.74
N TYR A 190 4.38 13.32 26.87
CA TYR A 190 3.40 13.69 27.89
C TYR A 190 4.01 14.70 28.88
N PHE A 191 3.18 15.56 29.45
CA PHE A 191 3.56 16.39 30.59
C PHE A 191 2.67 16.08 31.80
N ASN A 192 3.27 16.11 32.98
CA ASN A 192 2.57 15.88 34.23
C ASN A 192 2.12 17.19 34.84
N ARG A 193 0.83 17.34 35.14
CA ARG A 193 0.26 18.48 35.85
C ARG A 193 -0.75 18.01 36.90
N GLY A 194 -0.52 18.37 38.14
CA GLY A 194 -1.45 18.02 39.24
C GLY A 194 -1.54 16.52 39.54
N GLY A 195 -0.52 15.71 39.18
CA GLY A 195 -0.53 14.25 39.37
C GLY A 195 -1.18 13.46 38.24
N GLU A 196 -1.64 14.14 37.17
CA GLU A 196 -2.19 13.54 35.96
C GLU A 196 -1.24 13.72 34.79
N ALA A 197 -1.13 12.69 33.95
CA ALA A 197 -0.34 12.70 32.72
C ALA A 197 -1.23 13.12 31.53
N PHE A 198 -0.88 14.24 30.88
CA PHE A 198 -1.54 14.71 29.67
C PHE A 198 -0.69 14.38 28.45
N LEU A 199 -1.27 13.66 27.49
CA LEU A 199 -0.62 13.36 26.22
C LEU A 199 -0.74 14.57 25.30
N LEU A 200 0.41 15.06 24.81
CA LEU A 200 0.43 16.07 23.74
C LEU A 200 0.35 15.36 22.38
N ARG A 201 -0.61 15.72 21.59
CA ARG A 201 -0.76 15.26 20.19
C ARG A 201 -0.84 16.49 19.29
N ALA A 202 -0.03 16.51 18.25
CA ALA A 202 -0.16 17.46 17.14
C ALA A 202 -0.81 16.71 15.97
N ASP A 203 -1.98 17.16 15.58
CA ASP A 203 -2.72 16.70 14.41
C ASP A 203 -2.53 17.67 13.25
#